data_6b5f22b40e170e0ed9cd486f45d5c296
#
_entry.id   6b5f22b40e170e0ed9cd486f45d5c296
#
_cell.length_a   1.000
_cell.length_b   1.000
_cell.length_c   1.000
_cell.angle_alpha   90.00
_cell.angle_beta   90.00
_cell.angle_gamma   90.00
#
_symmetry.space_group_name_H-M   'P 1'
#
loop_
_entity.id
_entity.type
_entity.pdbx_description
1 polymer ?
#
loop_
_entity_poly.entity_id
_entity_poly.type
_entity_poly.pdbx_seq_one_letter_code
_entity_poly.pdbx_strand_id
1 'polypeptide(L)'
;MRVVIADDHSVVRVGLRILINASRRCVIVGEADNADSLMNVLSSTPCDLLITDFSMPGGQQADGLKMLSTIQRHYPALPVILVTMFTSVATARAALAQGVMAIVAKTASAKELPLAINAVREGRRYLSESLRALLANSHNQLYESPLSAKEHEVVRMLASGMTVSEIAIHFKRSVSTISKQKNMAMHRLGISTDVDLFSYARDSGMTY
;
A
#
# COMPACT_ATOMS: atom_id res chain seq x y z
N MET A 1 6.76 -20.60 -12.67
CA MET A 1 7.11 -19.37 -11.94
C MET A 1 6.91 -19.64 -10.47
N ARG A 2 7.95 -19.47 -9.66
CA ARG A 2 7.92 -19.66 -8.20
C ARG A 2 7.34 -18.41 -7.55
N VAL A 3 6.33 -18.57 -6.74
CA VAL A 3 5.58 -17.47 -6.12
C VAL A 3 5.68 -17.55 -4.61
N VAL A 4 6.02 -16.45 -3.97
CA VAL A 4 5.85 -16.26 -2.52
C VAL A 4 4.56 -15.46 -2.31
N ILE A 5 3.73 -15.88 -1.34
CA ILE A 5 2.53 -15.16 -0.95
C ILE A 5 2.63 -14.67 0.49
N ALA A 6 2.15 -13.45 0.76
CA ALA A 6 2.16 -12.88 2.10
C ALA A 6 0.86 -12.11 2.37
N ASP A 7 0.21 -12.43 3.48
CA ASP A 7 -1.01 -11.76 3.97
C ASP A 7 -1.22 -12.16 5.43
N ASP A 8 -1.58 -11.26 6.31
CA ASP A 8 -1.84 -11.56 7.73
C ASP A 8 -3.15 -12.37 7.91
N HIS A 9 -4.07 -12.30 6.94
CA HIS A 9 -5.32 -13.03 6.96
C HIS A 9 -5.17 -14.43 6.34
N SER A 10 -5.28 -15.48 7.14
CA SER A 10 -5.16 -16.88 6.68
C SER A 10 -6.16 -17.25 5.58
N VAL A 11 -7.40 -16.72 5.65
CA VAL A 11 -8.44 -16.94 4.63
C VAL A 11 -8.04 -16.38 3.27
N VAL A 12 -7.38 -15.22 3.25
CA VAL A 12 -6.88 -14.62 2.01
C VAL A 12 -5.75 -15.46 1.43
N ARG A 13 -4.81 -15.95 2.25
CA ARG A 13 -3.73 -16.85 1.79
C ARG A 13 -4.31 -18.14 1.18
N VAL A 14 -5.35 -18.72 1.80
CA VAL A 14 -6.04 -19.88 1.22
C VAL A 14 -6.67 -19.54 -0.14
N GLY A 15 -7.33 -18.40 -0.26
CA GLY A 15 -7.89 -17.93 -1.53
C GLY A 15 -6.82 -17.72 -2.61
N LEU A 16 -5.72 -17.06 -2.27
CA LEU A 16 -4.58 -16.87 -3.18
C LEU A 16 -4.01 -18.21 -3.65
N ARG A 17 -3.88 -19.19 -2.74
CA ARG A 17 -3.39 -20.54 -3.04
C ARG A 17 -4.30 -21.26 -4.06
N ILE A 18 -5.59 -21.17 -3.89
CA ILE A 18 -6.56 -21.77 -4.83
C ILE A 18 -6.42 -21.13 -6.21
N LEU A 19 -6.39 -19.80 -6.28
CA LEU A 19 -6.30 -19.05 -7.54
C LEU A 19 -4.98 -19.31 -8.27
N ILE A 20 -3.86 -19.36 -7.54
CA ILE A 20 -2.54 -19.59 -8.11
C ILE A 20 -2.39 -21.02 -8.61
N ASN A 21 -2.85 -22.01 -7.82
CA ASN A 21 -2.78 -23.42 -8.19
C ASN A 21 -3.68 -23.78 -9.37
N ALA A 22 -4.80 -23.06 -9.56
CA ALA A 22 -5.63 -23.20 -10.75
C ALA A 22 -4.86 -22.86 -12.05
N SER A 23 -3.84 -22.03 -11.95
CA SER A 23 -2.90 -21.71 -13.03
C SER A 23 -1.73 -22.69 -13.00
N ARG A 24 -1.72 -23.75 -13.78
CA ARG A 24 -0.62 -24.73 -13.86
C ARG A 24 0.77 -24.14 -14.17
N ARG A 25 0.89 -22.82 -14.23
CA ARG A 25 2.11 -22.06 -14.59
C ARG A 25 2.84 -21.49 -13.38
N CYS A 26 2.23 -21.53 -12.21
CA CYS A 26 2.77 -20.98 -10.97
C CYS A 26 2.81 -22.04 -9.88
N VAL A 27 3.82 -22.01 -9.04
CA VAL A 27 3.99 -22.89 -7.87
C VAL A 27 4.31 -21.98 -6.67
N ILE A 28 3.56 -22.12 -5.59
CA ILE A 28 3.83 -21.43 -4.34
C ILE A 28 5.01 -22.13 -3.66
N VAL A 29 6.06 -21.36 -3.38
CA VAL A 29 7.30 -21.85 -2.78
C VAL A 29 7.50 -21.34 -1.36
N GLY A 30 6.69 -20.38 -0.90
CA GLY A 30 6.74 -19.85 0.44
C GLY A 30 5.51 -19.04 0.79
N GLU A 31 5.19 -18.98 2.08
CA GLU A 31 4.07 -18.20 2.63
C GLU A 31 4.56 -17.42 3.85
N ALA A 32 4.01 -16.22 4.03
CA ALA A 32 4.28 -15.36 5.17
C ALA A 32 2.98 -14.73 5.70
N ASP A 33 2.97 -14.35 6.97
CA ASP A 33 1.82 -13.75 7.63
C ASP A 33 2.11 -12.37 8.25
N ASN A 34 3.36 -11.93 8.17
CA ASN A 34 3.82 -10.61 8.60
C ASN A 34 5.11 -10.21 7.86
N ALA A 35 5.56 -8.98 8.07
CA ALA A 35 6.75 -8.47 7.39
C ALA A 35 8.03 -9.24 7.77
N ASP A 36 8.17 -9.68 9.03
CA ASP A 36 9.36 -10.43 9.48
C ASP A 36 9.42 -11.81 8.83
N SER A 37 8.32 -12.57 8.86
CA SER A 37 8.24 -13.88 8.22
C SER A 37 8.43 -13.78 6.70
N LEU A 38 7.94 -12.70 6.07
CA LEU A 38 8.15 -12.45 4.65
C LEU A 38 9.63 -12.27 4.32
N MET A 39 10.35 -11.43 5.07
CA MET A 39 11.79 -11.23 4.84
C MET A 39 12.60 -12.52 5.06
N ASN A 40 12.23 -13.33 6.05
CA ASN A 40 12.84 -14.63 6.29
C ASN A 40 12.62 -15.59 5.11
N VAL A 41 11.38 -15.66 4.59
CA VAL A 41 11.06 -16.48 3.42
C VAL A 41 11.84 -16.03 2.20
N LEU A 42 11.86 -14.71 1.91
CA LEU A 42 12.59 -14.18 0.76
C LEU A 42 14.09 -14.41 0.82
N SER A 43 14.67 -14.41 2.03
CA SER A 43 16.11 -14.65 2.21
C SER A 43 16.51 -16.12 2.01
N SER A 44 15.60 -17.06 2.28
CA SER A 44 15.87 -18.51 2.27
C SER A 44 15.32 -19.23 1.03
N THR A 45 14.37 -18.60 0.31
CA THR A 45 13.62 -19.26 -0.76
C THR A 45 13.69 -18.44 -2.05
N PRO A 46 14.38 -18.91 -3.09
CA PRO A 46 14.37 -18.24 -4.39
C PRO A 46 12.96 -18.19 -4.99
N CYS A 47 12.48 -16.99 -5.34
CA CYS A 47 11.19 -16.79 -5.97
C CYS A 47 11.29 -15.86 -7.18
N ASP A 48 10.30 -15.96 -8.06
CA ASP A 48 10.23 -15.21 -9.32
C ASP A 48 9.14 -14.12 -9.27
N LEU A 49 8.25 -14.18 -8.28
CA LEU A 49 7.16 -13.23 -8.05
C LEU A 49 6.78 -13.21 -6.57
N LEU A 50 6.60 -12.02 -6.03
CA LEU A 50 5.99 -11.80 -4.73
C LEU A 50 4.55 -11.31 -4.91
N ILE A 51 3.60 -11.94 -4.22
CA ILE A 51 2.22 -11.46 -4.05
C ILE A 51 2.03 -11.18 -2.56
N THR A 52 1.82 -9.92 -2.19
CA THR A 52 1.77 -9.53 -0.78
C THR A 52 0.61 -8.58 -0.49
N ASP A 53 0.06 -8.66 0.73
CA ASP A 53 -0.72 -7.54 1.24
C ASP A 53 0.21 -6.34 1.50
N PHE A 54 -0.41 -5.16 1.51
CA PHE A 54 0.25 -3.92 1.83
C PHE A 54 0.43 -3.75 3.35
N SER A 55 -0.58 -4.11 4.14
CA SER A 55 -0.57 -3.96 5.59
C SER A 55 -0.63 -5.32 6.27
N MET A 56 0.44 -5.66 6.96
CA MET A 56 0.58 -6.92 7.71
C MET A 56 1.15 -6.61 9.10
N PRO A 57 0.31 -6.13 10.03
CA PRO A 57 0.73 -5.79 11.39
C PRO A 57 1.21 -7.05 12.15
N GLY A 58 1.90 -6.86 13.27
CA GLY A 58 2.28 -7.93 14.19
C GLY A 58 3.73 -8.40 14.11
N GLY A 59 4.56 -7.77 13.27
CA GLY A 59 6.01 -7.99 13.24
C GLY A 59 6.81 -6.87 13.92
N GLN A 60 8.12 -7.05 14.04
CA GLN A 60 9.06 -5.99 14.48
C GLN A 60 9.42 -5.06 13.30
N GLN A 61 9.37 -5.57 12.08
CA GLN A 61 9.60 -4.77 10.89
C GLN A 61 8.34 -4.00 10.50
N ALA A 62 8.55 -2.81 9.96
CA ALA A 62 7.45 -1.99 9.45
C ALA A 62 6.84 -2.60 8.19
N ASP A 63 5.53 -2.60 8.10
CA ASP A 63 4.74 -2.95 6.92
C ASP A 63 4.56 -1.76 5.93
N GLY A 64 3.66 -1.88 4.98
CA GLY A 64 3.31 -0.81 4.06
C GLY A 64 4.45 -0.36 3.15
N LEU A 65 4.58 0.95 2.95
CA LEU A 65 5.61 1.53 2.08
C LEU A 65 7.03 1.24 2.55
N LYS A 66 7.27 1.12 3.87
CA LYS A 66 8.60 0.79 4.41
C LYS A 66 8.99 -0.63 4.06
N MET A 67 8.06 -1.59 4.17
CA MET A 67 8.26 -2.97 3.74
C MET A 67 8.62 -3.02 2.24
N LEU A 68 7.84 -2.35 1.39
CA LEU A 68 8.10 -2.28 -0.05
C LEU A 68 9.46 -1.69 -0.36
N SER A 69 9.85 -0.61 0.32
CA SER A 69 11.18 0.00 0.17
C SER A 69 12.31 -0.97 0.54
N THR A 70 12.12 -1.76 1.60
CA THR A 70 13.08 -2.77 2.02
C THR A 70 13.18 -3.90 0.99
N ILE A 71 12.05 -4.39 0.48
CA ILE A 71 12.02 -5.42 -0.57
C ILE A 71 12.70 -4.89 -1.84
N GLN A 72 12.38 -3.70 -2.29
CA GLN A 72 12.98 -3.10 -3.49
C GLN A 72 14.49 -2.95 -3.38
N ARG A 73 14.98 -2.59 -2.20
CA ARG A 73 16.43 -2.43 -1.95
C ARG A 73 17.18 -3.76 -1.95
N HIS A 74 16.60 -4.81 -1.35
CA HIS A 74 17.29 -6.12 -1.24
C HIS A 74 17.03 -7.02 -2.46
N TYR A 75 15.89 -6.86 -3.12
CA TYR A 75 15.44 -7.68 -4.24
C TYR A 75 14.95 -6.81 -5.40
N PRO A 76 15.80 -5.94 -5.99
CA PRO A 76 15.37 -4.95 -6.99
C PRO A 76 14.80 -5.55 -8.27
N ALA A 77 15.14 -6.80 -8.59
CA ALA A 77 14.64 -7.51 -9.76
C ALA A 77 13.37 -8.34 -9.48
N LEU A 78 12.91 -8.42 -8.22
CA LEU A 78 11.73 -9.20 -7.85
C LEU A 78 10.46 -8.41 -8.16
N PRO A 79 9.62 -8.85 -9.12
CA PRO A 79 8.35 -8.22 -9.36
C PRO A 79 7.40 -8.43 -8.17
N VAL A 80 6.68 -7.38 -7.80
CA VAL A 80 5.73 -7.37 -6.69
C VAL A 80 4.32 -7.08 -7.19
N ILE A 81 3.37 -7.90 -6.79
CA ILE A 81 1.93 -7.67 -6.89
C ILE A 81 1.39 -7.39 -5.48
N LEU A 82 0.73 -6.26 -5.29
CA LEU A 82 -0.04 -5.98 -4.08
C LEU A 82 -1.46 -6.50 -4.22
N VAL A 83 -1.94 -7.20 -3.19
CA VAL A 83 -3.36 -7.59 -3.04
C VAL A 83 -3.85 -6.94 -1.75
N THR A 84 -4.63 -5.88 -1.85
CA THR A 84 -4.84 -4.98 -0.71
C THR A 84 -6.26 -4.44 -0.61
N MET A 85 -6.67 -4.04 0.60
CA MET A 85 -7.94 -3.36 0.85
C MET A 85 -7.85 -1.83 0.72
N PHE A 86 -6.65 -1.26 0.56
CA PHE A 86 -6.55 0.20 0.49
C PHE A 86 -7.22 0.77 -0.76
N THR A 87 -7.84 1.93 -0.59
CA THR A 87 -8.54 2.68 -1.64
C THR A 87 -7.91 4.06 -1.89
N SER A 88 -6.82 4.39 -1.19
CA SER A 88 -6.14 5.67 -1.32
C SER A 88 -5.33 5.75 -2.61
N VAL A 89 -5.65 6.75 -3.43
CA VAL A 89 -4.90 7.08 -4.66
C VAL A 89 -3.44 7.40 -4.35
N ALA A 90 -3.19 8.11 -3.24
CA ALA A 90 -1.84 8.50 -2.83
C ALA A 90 -0.98 7.26 -2.50
N THR A 91 -1.54 6.31 -1.74
CA THR A 91 -0.86 5.05 -1.40
C THR A 91 -0.58 4.21 -2.64
N ALA A 92 -1.56 4.10 -3.56
CA ALA A 92 -1.38 3.37 -4.81
C ALA A 92 -0.26 3.99 -5.67
N ARG A 93 -0.22 5.32 -5.80
CA ARG A 93 0.84 6.04 -6.52
C ARG A 93 2.21 5.84 -5.86
N ALA A 94 2.29 5.93 -4.54
CA ALA A 94 3.53 5.71 -3.80
C ALA A 94 4.06 4.29 -3.98
N ALA A 95 3.19 3.27 -3.92
CA ALA A 95 3.56 1.88 -4.18
C ALA A 95 4.08 1.67 -5.62
N LEU A 96 3.40 2.26 -6.62
CA LEU A 96 3.84 2.21 -8.01
C LEU A 96 5.19 2.92 -8.24
N ALA A 97 5.43 4.03 -7.54
CA ALA A 97 6.71 4.75 -7.58
C ALA A 97 7.86 3.91 -6.96
N GLN A 98 7.55 3.02 -6.01
CA GLN A 98 8.49 2.06 -5.44
C GLN A 98 8.65 0.78 -6.29
N GLY A 99 8.18 0.78 -7.53
CA GLY A 99 8.43 -0.34 -8.46
C GLY A 99 7.42 -1.49 -8.38
N VAL A 100 6.33 -1.36 -7.62
CA VAL A 100 5.25 -2.34 -7.65
C VAL A 100 4.71 -2.49 -9.06
N MET A 101 4.60 -3.73 -9.53
CA MET A 101 4.20 -4.04 -10.91
C MET A 101 2.68 -4.17 -11.05
N ALA A 102 1.98 -4.62 -10.01
CA ALA A 102 0.53 -4.70 -10.06
C ALA A 102 -0.11 -4.43 -8.71
N ILE A 103 -1.32 -3.87 -8.73
CA ILE A 103 -2.14 -3.67 -7.54
C ILE A 103 -3.53 -4.22 -7.82
N VAL A 104 -3.96 -5.18 -7.00
CA VAL A 104 -5.27 -5.82 -7.08
C VAL A 104 -6.01 -5.55 -5.77
N ALA A 105 -7.22 -5.03 -5.86
CA ALA A 105 -8.05 -4.86 -4.67
C ALA A 105 -8.51 -6.23 -4.14
N LYS A 106 -8.48 -6.46 -2.82
CA LYS A 106 -9.00 -7.72 -2.21
C LYS A 106 -10.49 -7.94 -2.49
N THR A 107 -11.22 -6.87 -2.79
CA THR A 107 -12.63 -6.91 -3.23
C THR A 107 -12.81 -7.18 -4.72
N ALA A 108 -11.71 -7.24 -5.47
CA ALA A 108 -11.78 -7.49 -6.90
C ALA A 108 -12.25 -8.91 -7.23
N SER A 109 -12.77 -9.08 -8.45
CA SER A 109 -13.14 -10.40 -8.95
C SER A 109 -11.93 -11.34 -8.93
N ALA A 110 -12.16 -12.61 -8.58
CA ALA A 110 -11.15 -13.67 -8.61
C ALA A 110 -10.43 -13.80 -9.96
N LYS A 111 -11.00 -13.24 -11.03
CA LYS A 111 -10.38 -13.21 -12.36
C LYS A 111 -9.24 -12.18 -12.49
N GLU A 112 -9.20 -11.18 -11.64
CA GLU A 112 -8.22 -10.09 -11.76
C GLU A 112 -6.81 -10.50 -11.35
N LEU A 113 -6.65 -11.35 -10.34
CA LEU A 113 -5.34 -11.83 -9.92
C LEU A 113 -4.61 -12.63 -11.03
N PRO A 114 -5.24 -13.59 -11.73
CA PRO A 114 -4.63 -14.25 -12.89
C PRO A 114 -4.24 -13.28 -14.02
N LEU A 115 -5.04 -12.25 -14.27
CA LEU A 115 -4.71 -11.21 -15.25
C LEU A 115 -3.49 -10.40 -14.83
N ALA A 116 -3.41 -10.02 -13.54
CA ALA A 116 -2.26 -9.32 -12.98
C ALA A 116 -0.98 -10.17 -13.09
N ILE A 117 -1.04 -11.46 -12.72
CA ILE A 117 0.09 -12.39 -12.83
C ILE A 117 0.57 -12.49 -14.28
N ASN A 118 -0.34 -12.61 -15.24
CA ASN A 118 0.02 -12.69 -16.65
C ASN A 118 0.65 -11.38 -17.15
N ALA A 119 0.10 -10.23 -16.80
CA ALA A 119 0.65 -8.93 -17.15
C ALA A 119 2.07 -8.75 -16.61
N VAL A 120 2.29 -9.05 -15.33
CA VAL A 120 3.60 -8.95 -14.68
C VAL A 120 4.62 -9.89 -15.33
N ARG A 121 4.23 -11.11 -15.67
CA ARG A 121 5.09 -12.06 -16.38
C ARG A 121 5.55 -11.54 -17.75
N GLU A 122 4.72 -10.73 -18.41
CA GLU A 122 5.02 -10.08 -19.68
C GLU A 122 5.73 -8.72 -19.49
N GLY A 123 6.15 -8.38 -18.30
CA GLY A 123 6.80 -7.10 -17.98
C GLY A 123 5.85 -5.90 -17.99
N ARG A 124 4.52 -6.12 -18.01
CA ARG A 124 3.50 -5.08 -18.07
C ARG A 124 2.93 -4.81 -16.67
N ARG A 125 2.65 -3.56 -16.38
CA ARG A 125 1.94 -3.16 -15.17
C ARG A 125 0.45 -3.51 -15.25
N TYR A 126 -0.15 -3.80 -14.09
CA TYR A 126 -1.58 -4.07 -13.96
C TYR A 126 -2.18 -3.36 -12.75
N LEU A 127 -3.36 -2.81 -12.94
CA LEU A 127 -4.18 -2.26 -11.86
C LEU A 127 -5.58 -2.85 -11.98
N SER A 128 -6.19 -3.22 -10.85
CA SER A 128 -7.58 -3.65 -10.83
C SER A 128 -8.50 -2.55 -11.38
N GLU A 129 -9.63 -2.94 -11.93
CA GLU A 129 -10.56 -2.01 -12.57
C GLU A 129 -11.01 -0.90 -11.61
N SER A 130 -11.31 -1.23 -10.37
CA SER A 130 -11.67 -0.28 -9.32
C SER A 130 -10.57 0.77 -9.08
N LEU A 131 -9.30 0.34 -9.02
CA LEU A 131 -8.16 1.23 -8.82
C LEU A 131 -7.87 2.09 -10.07
N ARG A 132 -8.05 1.53 -11.27
CA ARG A 132 -7.95 2.32 -12.51
C ARG A 132 -8.99 3.42 -12.56
N ALA A 133 -10.23 3.12 -12.20
CA ALA A 133 -11.31 4.11 -12.14
C ALA A 133 -11.00 5.22 -11.12
N LEU A 134 -10.52 4.85 -9.92
CA LEU A 134 -10.11 5.83 -8.91
C LEU A 134 -8.97 6.73 -9.39
N LEU A 135 -7.95 6.16 -10.01
CA LEU A 135 -6.82 6.93 -10.55
C LEU A 135 -7.21 7.82 -11.73
N ALA A 136 -8.09 7.35 -12.62
CA ALA A 136 -8.60 8.14 -13.75
C ALA A 136 -9.43 9.34 -13.28
N ASN A 137 -10.29 9.15 -12.29
CA ASN A 137 -11.09 10.23 -11.71
C ASN A 137 -10.22 11.25 -10.96
N SER A 138 -9.06 10.86 -10.47
CA SER A 138 -8.09 11.75 -9.82
C SER A 138 -7.20 12.51 -10.81
N HIS A 139 -7.21 12.18 -12.11
CA HIS A 139 -6.47 12.93 -13.14
C HIS A 139 -7.01 14.36 -13.36
N ASN A 140 -8.26 14.63 -13.00
CA ASN A 140 -8.79 15.98 -13.00
C ASN A 140 -8.35 16.84 -11.79
N GLN A 141 -7.61 16.26 -10.86
CA GLN A 141 -6.97 16.95 -9.75
C GLN A 141 -5.44 16.86 -9.91
N LEU A 142 -4.93 17.64 -10.88
CA LEU A 142 -3.51 17.91 -11.09
C LEU A 142 -2.90 18.60 -9.86
N TYR A 143 -2.49 17.83 -8.86
CA TYR A 143 -1.47 18.29 -7.91
C TYR A 143 -0.72 17.09 -7.34
N GLU A 144 0.27 16.61 -8.08
CA GLU A 144 1.41 15.91 -7.51
C GLU A 144 2.28 16.93 -6.76
N SER A 145 1.80 17.38 -5.63
CA SER A 145 2.68 18.10 -4.72
C SER A 145 2.75 17.28 -3.44
N PRO A 146 3.95 16.84 -3.02
CA PRO A 146 4.09 16.25 -1.70
C PRO A 146 3.52 17.24 -0.68
N LEU A 147 3.03 16.71 0.45
CA LEU A 147 2.55 17.57 1.53
C LEU A 147 3.61 18.65 1.82
N SER A 148 3.19 19.89 1.94
CA SER A 148 4.09 20.94 2.47
C SER A 148 4.54 20.54 3.87
N ALA A 149 5.68 21.06 4.32
CA ALA A 149 6.19 20.77 5.67
C ALA A 149 5.15 21.04 6.78
N LYS A 150 4.31 22.06 6.61
CA LYS A 150 3.21 22.37 7.55
C LYS A 150 2.07 21.37 7.51
N GLU A 151 1.67 20.94 6.32
CA GLU A 151 0.63 19.92 6.15
C GLU A 151 1.11 18.56 6.67
N HIS A 152 2.36 18.20 6.39
CA HIS A 152 2.99 16.99 6.91
C HIS A 152 2.97 16.96 8.44
N GLU A 153 3.33 18.09 9.07
CA GLU A 153 3.35 18.20 10.53
C GLU A 153 1.95 18.10 11.13
N VAL A 154 0.94 18.75 10.52
CA VAL A 154 -0.45 18.64 10.96
C VAL A 154 -0.96 17.21 10.83
N VAL A 155 -0.69 16.52 9.72
CA VAL A 155 -1.09 15.11 9.53
C VAL A 155 -0.42 14.21 10.56
N ARG A 156 0.87 14.39 10.82
CA ARG A 156 1.61 13.62 11.83
C ARG A 156 1.01 13.79 13.23
N MET A 157 0.67 15.03 13.62
CA MET A 157 0.08 15.30 14.95
C MET A 157 -1.34 14.76 15.07
N LEU A 158 -2.15 14.84 14.02
CA LEU A 158 -3.47 14.19 13.99
C LEU A 158 -3.35 12.67 14.15
N ALA A 159 -2.41 12.06 13.46
CA ALA A 159 -2.16 10.63 13.52
C ALA A 159 -1.59 10.16 14.87
N SER A 160 -0.95 11.06 15.64
CA SER A 160 -0.56 10.80 17.04
C SER A 160 -1.69 10.99 18.06
N GLY A 161 -2.93 11.25 17.58
CA GLY A 161 -4.13 11.36 18.42
C GLY A 161 -4.48 12.78 18.87
N MET A 162 -3.74 13.81 18.42
CA MET A 162 -4.08 15.20 18.77
C MET A 162 -5.29 15.68 17.96
N THR A 163 -6.15 16.46 18.62
CA THR A 163 -7.26 17.14 17.97
C THR A 163 -6.80 18.39 17.21
N VAL A 164 -7.61 18.85 16.27
CA VAL A 164 -7.34 20.11 15.54
C VAL A 164 -7.17 21.29 16.50
N SER A 165 -7.92 21.32 17.60
CA SER A 165 -7.85 22.37 18.62
C SER A 165 -6.52 22.34 19.39
N GLU A 166 -6.05 21.18 19.79
CA GLU A 166 -4.75 21.00 20.46
C GLU A 166 -3.59 21.39 19.54
N ILE A 167 -3.66 20.99 18.27
CA ILE A 167 -2.67 21.39 17.26
C ILE A 167 -2.66 22.90 17.05
N ALA A 168 -3.85 23.53 17.04
CA ALA A 168 -3.97 24.98 16.95
C ALA A 168 -3.29 25.70 18.12
N ILE A 169 -3.48 25.21 19.33
CA ILE A 169 -2.79 25.71 20.53
C ILE A 169 -1.28 25.52 20.41
N HIS A 170 -0.85 24.30 20.02
CA HIS A 170 0.56 23.96 19.89
C HIS A 170 1.30 24.89 18.92
N PHE A 171 0.71 25.18 17.76
CA PHE A 171 1.31 26.08 16.76
C PHE A 171 1.00 27.57 16.98
N LYS A 172 0.24 27.92 18.02
CA LYS A 172 -0.24 29.29 18.26
C LYS A 172 -0.97 29.86 17.02
N ARG A 173 -1.85 29.05 16.44
CA ARG A 173 -2.67 29.38 15.26
C ARG A 173 -4.15 29.22 15.57
N SER A 174 -5.01 29.75 14.69
CA SER A 174 -6.47 29.54 14.84
C SER A 174 -6.83 28.10 14.43
N VAL A 175 -7.91 27.58 15.04
CA VAL A 175 -8.51 26.29 14.67
C VAL A 175 -8.86 26.25 13.17
N SER A 176 -9.36 27.36 12.62
CA SER A 176 -9.67 27.47 11.18
C SER A 176 -8.44 27.32 10.29
N THR A 177 -7.28 27.81 10.75
CA THR A 177 -6.01 27.67 10.01
C THR A 177 -5.59 26.20 9.94
N ILE A 178 -5.64 25.49 11.08
CA ILE A 178 -5.27 24.06 11.13
C ILE A 178 -6.27 23.21 10.37
N SER A 179 -7.58 23.47 10.49
CA SER A 179 -8.61 22.80 9.69
C SER A 179 -8.38 22.98 8.19
N LYS A 180 -8.00 24.20 7.75
CA LYS A 180 -7.68 24.45 6.34
C LYS A 180 -6.46 23.66 5.89
N GLN A 181 -5.40 23.58 6.70
CA GLN A 181 -4.20 22.79 6.40
C GLN A 181 -4.50 21.28 6.34
N LYS A 182 -5.32 20.76 7.27
CA LYS A 182 -5.81 19.38 7.22
C LYS A 182 -6.56 19.11 5.91
N ASN A 183 -7.55 19.96 5.57
CA ASN A 183 -8.34 19.79 4.37
C ASN A 183 -7.49 19.90 3.09
N MET A 184 -6.51 20.78 3.05
CA MET A 184 -5.57 20.87 1.94
C MET A 184 -4.69 19.62 1.83
N ALA A 185 -4.20 19.08 2.96
CA ALA A 185 -3.48 17.83 2.98
C ALA A 185 -4.35 16.67 2.45
N MET A 186 -5.57 16.54 2.95
CA MET A 186 -6.52 15.52 2.48
C MET A 186 -6.78 15.65 0.97
N HIS A 187 -7.00 16.86 0.48
CA HIS A 187 -7.19 17.11 -0.94
C HIS A 187 -5.97 16.71 -1.78
N ARG A 188 -4.75 17.09 -1.36
CA ARG A 188 -3.49 16.72 -2.05
C ARG A 188 -3.25 15.21 -2.07
N LEU A 189 -3.64 14.52 -0.99
CA LEU A 189 -3.51 13.07 -0.87
C LEU A 189 -4.64 12.31 -1.58
N GLY A 190 -5.68 13.01 -2.07
CA GLY A 190 -6.88 12.38 -2.64
C GLY A 190 -7.70 11.59 -1.59
N ILE A 191 -7.66 12.03 -0.35
CA ILE A 191 -8.31 11.40 0.82
C ILE A 191 -9.56 12.20 1.18
N SER A 192 -10.67 11.50 1.43
CA SER A 192 -11.96 12.14 1.74
C SER A 192 -12.41 11.96 3.20
N THR A 193 -11.81 11.02 3.94
CA THR A 193 -12.16 10.75 5.34
C THR A 193 -10.97 10.84 6.28
N ASP A 194 -11.22 11.11 7.56
CA ASP A 194 -10.17 11.11 8.59
C ASP A 194 -9.58 9.72 8.80
N VAL A 195 -10.39 8.69 8.62
CA VAL A 195 -9.93 7.28 8.73
C VAL A 195 -8.86 6.99 7.68
N ASP A 196 -9.10 7.41 6.42
CA ASP A 196 -8.12 7.24 5.34
C ASP A 196 -6.85 8.07 5.59
N LEU A 197 -7.00 9.27 6.20
CA LEU A 197 -5.86 10.12 6.56
C LEU A 197 -4.98 9.46 7.63
N PHE A 198 -5.58 8.83 8.64
CA PHE A 198 -4.84 8.10 9.68
C PHE A 198 -4.20 6.83 9.12
N SER A 199 -4.88 6.12 8.23
CA SER A 199 -4.30 4.98 7.51
C SER A 199 -3.08 5.40 6.71
N TYR A 200 -3.19 6.46 5.92
CA TYR A 200 -2.08 7.01 5.15
C TYR A 200 -0.88 7.40 6.04
N ALA A 201 -1.13 8.09 7.16
CA ALA A 201 -0.08 8.51 8.07
C ALA A 201 0.67 7.32 8.69
N ARG A 202 -0.06 6.27 9.08
CA ARG A 202 0.52 5.01 9.57
C ARG A 202 1.35 4.33 8.49
N ASP A 203 0.78 4.15 7.30
CA ASP A 203 1.41 3.44 6.18
C ASP A 203 2.63 4.18 5.64
N SER A 204 2.66 5.51 5.76
CA SER A 204 3.79 6.37 5.42
C SER A 204 4.83 6.49 6.54
N GLY A 205 4.61 5.82 7.69
CA GLY A 205 5.53 5.85 8.83
C GLY A 205 5.61 7.20 9.52
N MET A 206 4.54 7.99 9.49
CA MET A 206 4.43 9.28 10.20
C MET A 206 4.05 9.11 11.67
N THR A 207 3.59 7.91 12.07
CA THR A 207 3.31 7.52 13.45
C THR A 207 4.43 6.66 14.00
N TYR A 208 4.73 6.83 15.30
CA TYR A 208 5.65 5.97 16.05
C TYR A 208 4.93 4.73 16.54
#